data_fbab12f626eee5591f688e7da31167d7
#
_entry.id   fbab12f626eee5591f688e7da31167d7
#
_cell.length_a   1.000
_cell.length_b   1.000
_cell.length_c   1.000
_cell.angle_alpha   90.00
_cell.angle_beta   90.00
_cell.angle_gamma   90.00
#
_symmetry.space_group_name_H-M   'P 1'
#
loop_
_entity.id
_entity.type
_entity.pdbx_description
1 polymer ?
#
loop_
_entity_poly.entity_id
_entity_poly.type
_entity_poly.pdbx_seq_one_letter_code
_entity_poly.pdbx_strand_id
1 'polypeptide(L)'
;MRRIQLSGRERAVLKAIGFAEAIPGSAVAEQTNMPAEDLTDVFNALLAAGYIESKPYREQISNEEMLTTEFEVNPSYVHELRTSMKRSWV
;
A
#
# COMPACT_ATOMS: atom_id res chain seq x y z
N MET A 1 12.94 19.08 3.76
CA MET A 1 11.83 18.29 3.23
C MET A 1 12.19 16.81 3.25
N ARG A 2 11.33 16.02 3.85
CA ARG A 2 11.57 14.58 3.96
C ARG A 2 11.32 13.88 2.63
N ARG A 3 12.26 13.04 2.25
CA ARG A 3 12.10 12.17 1.10
C ARG A 3 11.46 10.86 1.54
N ILE A 4 10.41 10.47 0.86
CA ILE A 4 9.82 9.16 1.07
C ILE A 4 10.67 8.15 0.30
N GLN A 5 11.14 7.13 1.01
CA GLN A 5 11.90 6.04 0.41
C GLN A 5 11.06 4.77 0.49
N LEU A 6 10.81 4.18 -0.65
CA LEU A 6 9.99 2.99 -0.76
C LEU A 6 10.81 1.82 -1.28
N SER A 7 10.59 0.65 -0.70
CA SER A 7 11.15 -0.59 -1.23
C SER A 7 10.45 -0.96 -2.53
N GLY A 8 11.02 -1.91 -3.28
CA GLY A 8 10.40 -2.40 -4.49
C GLY A 8 9.03 -3.00 -4.24
N ARG A 9 8.86 -3.72 -3.13
CA ARG A 9 7.58 -4.32 -2.75
C ARG A 9 6.55 -3.25 -2.42
N GLU A 10 6.95 -2.23 -1.68
CA GLU A 10 6.07 -1.12 -1.33
C GLU A 10 5.58 -0.39 -2.57
N ARG A 11 6.47 -0.13 -3.53
CA ARG A 11 6.08 0.49 -4.78
C ARG A 11 5.09 -0.37 -5.56
N ALA A 12 5.33 -1.67 -5.62
CA ALA A 12 4.44 -2.59 -6.31
C ALA A 12 3.04 -2.59 -5.70
N VAL A 13 2.96 -2.61 -4.38
CA VAL A 13 1.67 -2.58 -3.68
C VAL A 13 0.96 -1.24 -3.89
N LEU A 14 1.67 -0.13 -3.76
CA LEU A 14 1.07 1.19 -3.99
C LEU A 14 0.59 1.35 -5.41
N LYS A 15 1.34 0.83 -6.39
CA LYS A 15 0.93 0.85 -7.78
C LYS A 15 -0.36 0.05 -7.99
N ALA A 16 -0.46 -1.10 -7.34
CA ALA A 16 -1.65 -1.94 -7.44
C ALA A 16 -2.87 -1.28 -6.79
N ILE A 17 -2.68 -0.61 -5.66
CA ILE A 17 -3.77 0.12 -5.00
C ILE A 17 -4.23 1.29 -5.89
N GLY A 18 -3.27 2.00 -6.49
CA GLY A 18 -3.59 3.20 -7.26
C GLY A 18 -3.92 4.38 -6.37
N PHE A 19 -4.25 5.51 -7.00
CA PHE A 19 -4.48 6.76 -6.29
C PHE A 19 -5.91 7.28 -6.40
N ALA A 20 -6.81 6.47 -6.98
CA ALA A 20 -8.17 6.92 -7.27
C ALA A 20 -9.20 6.44 -6.25
N GLU A 21 -9.14 5.17 -5.85
CA GLU A 21 -10.19 4.60 -5.00
C GLU A 21 -9.64 3.47 -4.14
N ALA A 22 -10.43 3.08 -3.14
CA ALA A 22 -10.08 1.95 -2.28
C ALA A 22 -10.27 0.64 -3.04
N ILE A 23 -9.35 -0.31 -2.83
CA ILE A 23 -9.49 -1.65 -3.40
C ILE A 23 -9.22 -2.70 -2.33
N PRO A 24 -9.83 -3.89 -2.45
CA PRO A 24 -9.61 -4.94 -1.46
C PRO A 24 -8.21 -5.54 -1.58
N GLY A 25 -7.68 -6.01 -0.47
CA GLY A 25 -6.37 -6.67 -0.44
C GLY A 25 -6.29 -7.86 -1.38
N SER A 26 -7.41 -8.56 -1.59
CA SER A 26 -7.45 -9.67 -2.55
C SER A 26 -7.11 -9.23 -3.97
N ALA A 27 -7.54 -8.04 -4.38
CA ALA A 27 -7.21 -7.51 -5.69
C ALA A 27 -5.73 -7.18 -5.80
N VAL A 28 -5.15 -6.63 -4.73
CA VAL A 28 -3.71 -6.35 -4.69
C VAL A 28 -2.92 -7.65 -4.76
N ALA A 29 -3.37 -8.68 -4.06
CA ALA A 29 -2.72 -9.99 -4.08
C ALA A 29 -2.70 -10.56 -5.50
N GLU A 30 -3.79 -10.46 -6.24
CA GLU A 30 -3.84 -10.92 -7.63
C GLU A 30 -2.88 -10.16 -8.53
N GLN A 31 -2.84 -8.86 -8.39
CA GLN A 31 -2.00 -8.02 -9.26
C GLN A 31 -0.51 -8.17 -8.98
N THR A 32 -0.14 -8.38 -7.73
CA THR A 32 1.28 -8.43 -7.34
C THR A 32 1.84 -9.84 -7.34
N ASN A 33 0.99 -10.85 -7.25
CA ASN A 33 1.39 -12.25 -7.09
C ASN A 33 2.29 -12.49 -5.87
N MET A 34 2.19 -11.61 -4.88
CA MET A 34 2.98 -11.75 -3.66
C MET A 34 2.34 -12.78 -2.73
N PRO A 35 3.15 -13.59 -2.02
CA PRO A 35 2.61 -14.44 -0.98
C PRO A 35 1.86 -13.62 0.07
N ALA A 36 0.80 -14.21 0.64
CA ALA A 36 -0.05 -13.50 1.59
C ALA A 36 0.72 -12.92 2.78
N GLU A 37 1.67 -13.68 3.31
CA GLU A 37 2.48 -13.22 4.45
C GLU A 37 3.30 -11.98 4.09
N ASP A 38 3.94 -11.99 2.93
CA ASP A 38 4.75 -10.88 2.47
C ASP A 38 3.89 -9.65 2.20
N LEU A 39 2.74 -9.86 1.58
CA LEU A 39 1.81 -8.78 1.27
C LEU A 39 1.27 -8.15 2.55
N THR A 40 0.91 -8.96 3.53
CA THR A 40 0.43 -8.48 4.82
C THR A 40 1.49 -7.62 5.51
N ASP A 41 2.75 -8.07 5.47
CA ASP A 41 3.86 -7.29 6.04
C ASP A 41 4.00 -5.93 5.37
N VAL A 42 3.87 -5.89 4.05
CA VAL A 42 3.95 -4.62 3.32
C VAL A 42 2.78 -3.70 3.68
N PHE A 43 1.56 -4.23 3.73
CA PHE A 43 0.41 -3.44 4.15
C PHE A 43 0.61 -2.86 5.56
N ASN A 44 1.09 -3.69 6.49
CA ASN A 44 1.30 -3.23 7.85
C ASN A 44 2.37 -2.13 7.93
N ALA A 45 3.43 -2.25 7.13
CA ALA A 45 4.45 -1.22 7.06
C ALA A 45 3.89 0.10 6.51
N LEU A 46 3.09 0.01 5.45
CA LEU A 46 2.48 1.19 4.83
C LEU A 46 1.44 1.84 5.75
N LEU A 47 0.67 1.02 6.48
CA LEU A 47 -0.29 1.53 7.47
C LEU A 47 0.44 2.26 8.60
N ALA A 48 1.52 1.66 9.10
CA ALA A 48 2.30 2.25 10.20
C ALA A 48 2.93 3.58 9.78
N ALA A 49 3.33 3.70 8.52
CA ALA A 49 3.90 4.94 8.00
C ALA A 49 2.83 5.99 7.70
N GLY A 50 1.55 5.58 7.66
CA GLY A 50 0.46 6.49 7.35
C GLY A 50 0.24 6.74 5.87
N TYR A 51 0.93 5.99 5.01
CA TYR A 51 0.82 6.19 3.55
C TYR A 51 -0.46 5.64 2.97
N ILE A 52 -1.06 4.65 3.62
CA ILE A 52 -2.35 4.09 3.21
C ILE A 52 -3.30 4.04 4.39
N GLU A 53 -4.59 3.96 4.07
CA GLU A 53 -5.65 3.82 5.05
C GLU A 53 -6.44 2.56 4.74
N SER A 54 -6.99 1.94 5.77
CA SER A 54 -7.79 0.73 5.62
C SER A 54 -9.27 0.99 5.91
N LYS A 55 -10.12 0.19 5.30
CA LYS A 55 -11.57 0.20 5.56
C LYS A 55 -12.04 -1.24 5.81
N PRO A 56 -12.48 -1.57 7.03
CA PRO A 56 -12.58 -0.71 8.20
C PRO A 56 -11.20 -0.29 8.71
N TYR A 57 -11.16 0.80 9.46
CA TYR A 57 -9.90 1.30 10.01
C TYR A 57 -9.22 0.26 10.90
N ARG A 58 -7.95 0.01 10.64
CA ARG A 58 -7.11 -0.90 11.44
C ARG A 58 -5.69 -0.37 11.46
N GLU A 59 -5.07 -0.39 12.62
CA GLU A 59 -3.66 -0.02 12.72
C GLU A 59 -2.76 -1.13 12.19
N GLN A 60 -3.23 -2.35 12.27
CA GLN A 60 -2.51 -3.54 11.88
C GLN A 60 -3.50 -4.60 11.43
N ILE A 61 -3.10 -5.42 10.46
CA ILE A 61 -3.96 -6.48 9.92
C ILE A 61 -3.27 -7.84 10.00
N SER A 62 -4.08 -8.87 10.07
CA SER A 62 -3.62 -10.25 9.97
C SER A 62 -3.66 -10.71 8.51
N ASN A 63 -3.07 -11.86 8.22
CA ASN A 63 -3.12 -12.44 6.88
C ASN A 63 -4.56 -12.71 6.43
N GLU A 64 -5.42 -13.10 7.34
CA GLU A 64 -6.82 -13.35 7.03
C GLU A 64 -7.58 -12.07 6.74
N GLU A 65 -7.36 -11.06 7.56
CA GLU A 65 -8.01 -9.76 7.40
C GLU A 65 -7.58 -9.04 6.13
N MET A 66 -6.34 -9.28 5.71
CA MET A 66 -5.77 -8.61 4.56
C MET A 66 -6.62 -8.77 3.31
N LEU A 67 -7.16 -9.96 3.06
CA LEU A 67 -7.90 -10.24 1.84
C LEU A 67 -9.23 -9.49 1.75
N THR A 68 -9.89 -9.28 2.88
CA THR A 68 -11.22 -8.65 2.91
C THR A 68 -11.20 -7.18 3.28
N THR A 69 -10.07 -6.65 3.73
CA THR A 69 -9.93 -5.24 4.06
C THR A 69 -9.67 -4.44 2.79
N GLU A 70 -10.29 -3.28 2.68
CA GLU A 70 -10.03 -2.36 1.57
C GLU A 70 -8.95 -1.38 1.95
N PHE A 71 -8.13 -1.00 0.98
CA PHE A 71 -7.01 -0.08 1.19
C PHE A 71 -7.05 1.03 0.16
N GLU A 72 -6.71 2.23 0.59
CA GLU A 72 -6.55 3.37 -0.31
C GLU A 72 -5.34 4.20 0.13
N VAL A 73 -4.75 4.90 -0.83
CA VAL A 73 -3.63 5.77 -0.52
C VAL A 73 -4.16 6.96 0.28
N ASN A 74 -3.47 7.32 1.36
CA ASN A 74 -3.82 8.47 2.17
C ASN A 74 -3.71 9.74 1.32
N PRO A 75 -4.80 10.50 1.16
CA PRO A 75 -4.78 11.70 0.32
C PRO A 75 -3.69 12.71 0.70
N SER A 76 -3.32 12.75 1.98
CA SER A 76 -2.28 13.66 2.45
C SER A 76 -0.91 13.35 1.87
N TYR A 77 -0.69 12.13 1.38
CA TYR A 77 0.61 11.69 0.87
C TYR A 77 0.62 11.43 -0.63
N VAL A 78 -0.49 11.64 -1.32
CA VAL A 78 -0.58 11.30 -2.75
C VAL A 78 0.52 11.94 -3.57
N HIS A 79 0.76 13.24 -3.36
CA HIS A 79 1.77 13.95 -4.14
C HIS A 79 3.18 13.40 -3.89
N GLU A 80 3.54 13.24 -2.63
CA GLU A 80 4.86 12.75 -2.24
C GLU A 80 5.09 11.32 -2.72
N LEU A 81 4.07 10.48 -2.62
CA LEU A 81 4.17 9.09 -3.06
C LEU A 81 4.30 8.99 -4.57
N ARG A 82 3.55 9.77 -5.31
CA ARG A 82 3.68 9.81 -6.78
C ARG A 82 5.07 10.26 -7.19
N THR A 83 5.59 11.29 -6.54
CA THR A 83 6.93 11.79 -6.82
C THR A 83 7.99 10.73 -6.55
N SER A 84 7.87 10.04 -5.40
CA SER A 84 8.80 8.98 -5.04
C SER A 84 8.76 7.83 -6.06
N MET A 85 7.59 7.45 -6.52
CA MET A 85 7.43 6.37 -7.48
C MET A 85 7.99 6.75 -8.85
N LYS A 86 7.80 8.00 -9.28
CA LYS A 86 8.37 8.48 -10.54
C LYS A 86 9.89 8.44 -10.53
N ARG A 87 10.51 8.83 -9.43
CA ARG A 87 11.97 8.86 -9.33
C ARG A 87 12.61 7.50 -9.50
N SER A 88 11.89 6.45 -9.18
CA SER A 88 12.44 5.09 -9.29
C SER A 88 12.59 4.63 -10.73
N TRP A 89 12.09 5.37 -11.70
CA TRP A 89 12.18 5.05 -13.11
C TRP A 89 13.42 5.63 -13.79
N VAL A 90 14.16 6.44 -13.08
CA VAL A 90 15.32 7.14 -13.65
C VAL A 90 16.60 6.38 -13.41
#